data_4ed4c08948ba87330f41a987cce30d88
#
_entry.id   4ed4c08948ba87330f41a987cce30d88
#
_cell.length_a   1.000
_cell.length_b   1.000
_cell.length_c   1.000
_cell.angle_alpha   90.00
_cell.angle_beta   90.00
_cell.angle_gamma   90.00
#
_symmetry.space_group_name_H-M   'P 1'
#
loop_
_entity.id
_entity.type
_entity.pdbx_description
1 polymer ?
#
loop_
_entity_poly.entity_id
_entity_poly.type
_entity_poly.pdbx_seq_one_letter_code
_entity_poly.pdbx_strand_id
1 'polypeptide(L)'
;MASLYVVHHTSLPLSPPHQLTAPEPPRAPPPSSRLPAVPSSSHHVSALPRPAAAPSAFARHCKAPVRDHDAELLRALQSNGNGTLHGDAAPSQVLGSRSDGPGGDGRSKRSRFCARDCAKRIMELPVEERVKVLDLLPRDDDALTVSDYNDILSALARAGDHATAVALFRAMPVAPDAQSFATAVQCLCRQGAPDEAKLAIDEMVARGFRPSVATFSAVVGCLCKRGRVTKAMEVFDAMRALGCEPTIRSYNSLVGGLCYVGRLEEALDLLNKLKDSPMTPDIYTFTIVLDGFCKVGRTEEATAIFHDAIGMGLSPTIFTYNALLNGHCKEGNPLKAFALLMEMCGNDAACPPDKISFGIVLTALLRAGETSAAWQTYKRMERAGFEVDGRALDTLVRGLFRRCATDVSALGDAKEVFAKVVASGHEPVSYTYCLMAQALARGGEVDAAVALLEDMVRKGYALRKRAYTDVVRALCDRGRALDALQVLVLVMIVRDFVPGRNAFEALLGELSRQGRWADAMAVYAAAVKRGVVVSWKHLGREALPPEEPVRLGVLVPQ
;
A
#
# COMPACT_ATOMS: atom_id res chain seq x y z
N MET A 1 37.97 -22.98 43.76
CA MET A 1 39.11 -23.51 42.99
C MET A 1 38.59 -23.88 41.61
N ALA A 2 38.81 -23.07 40.62
CA ALA A 2 38.53 -23.38 39.25
C ALA A 2 39.77 -22.92 38.44
N SER A 3 40.51 -23.89 37.96
CA SER A 3 41.71 -23.70 37.15
C SER A 3 41.36 -23.06 35.81
N LEU A 4 41.95 -21.90 35.54
CA LEU A 4 42.01 -21.29 34.23
C LEU A 4 43.00 -22.05 33.36
N TYR A 5 42.53 -22.86 32.41
CA TYR A 5 43.36 -23.46 31.36
C TYR A 5 43.80 -22.39 30.37
N VAL A 6 45.09 -22.15 30.33
CA VAL A 6 45.76 -21.36 29.29
C VAL A 6 46.02 -22.31 28.11
N VAL A 7 45.36 -22.06 27.00
CA VAL A 7 45.66 -22.74 25.72
C VAL A 7 46.67 -21.89 24.97
N HIS A 8 47.88 -22.41 24.80
CA HIS A 8 48.91 -21.89 23.90
C HIS A 8 48.51 -22.17 22.46
N HIS A 9 48.31 -21.13 21.67
CA HIS A 9 48.29 -21.23 20.21
C HIS A 9 49.59 -20.68 19.63
N THR A 10 50.27 -21.52 18.92
CA THR A 10 51.50 -21.29 18.15
C THR A 10 51.22 -20.37 16.95
N SER A 11 52.06 -19.38 16.81
CA SER A 11 52.07 -18.38 15.75
C SER A 11 52.63 -18.92 14.43
N LEU A 12 51.95 -18.68 13.33
CA LEU A 12 52.45 -18.70 11.96
C LEU A 12 52.52 -17.29 11.40
N PRO A 13 53.50 -16.92 10.56
CA PRO A 13 53.75 -15.53 10.17
C PRO A 13 52.84 -15.07 9.03
N LEU A 14 52.31 -13.84 9.17
CA LEU A 14 51.55 -13.15 8.16
C LEU A 14 52.44 -12.23 7.32
N SER A 15 52.27 -12.30 6.02
CA SER A 15 52.86 -11.40 5.01
C SER A 15 52.21 -10.01 5.07
N PRO A 16 52.88 -8.91 4.65
CA PRO A 16 52.39 -7.54 4.81
C PRO A 16 51.33 -7.16 3.77
N PRO A 17 50.38 -6.32 4.11
CA PRO A 17 49.35 -5.86 3.17
C PRO A 17 49.82 -4.65 2.34
N HIS A 18 49.36 -4.63 1.09
CA HIS A 18 49.52 -3.53 0.14
C HIS A 18 48.83 -2.24 0.62
N GLN A 19 49.53 -1.13 0.44
CA GLN A 19 49.07 0.23 0.65
C GLN A 19 47.95 0.57 -0.33
N LEU A 20 46.76 0.99 0.19
CA LEU A 20 45.72 1.69 -0.54
C LEU A 20 45.62 3.09 0.06
N THR A 21 45.82 4.07 -0.82
CA THR A 21 45.75 5.51 -0.58
C THR A 21 44.32 5.97 -0.26
N ALA A 22 44.15 6.81 0.75
CA ALA A 22 42.89 7.43 1.14
C ALA A 22 42.53 8.60 0.20
N PRO A 23 41.25 8.87 -0.07
CA PRO A 23 40.82 10.07 -0.79
C PRO A 23 40.68 11.28 0.15
N GLU A 24 41.07 12.47 -0.36
CA GLU A 24 40.97 13.75 0.31
C GLU A 24 39.53 14.25 0.54
N PRO A 25 39.28 15.10 1.57
CA PRO A 25 37.97 15.69 1.81
C PRO A 25 37.67 16.89 0.92
N PRO A 26 36.39 17.19 0.59
CA PRO A 26 36.03 18.29 -0.30
C PRO A 26 36.13 19.66 0.40
N ARG A 27 36.63 20.65 -0.38
CA ARG A 27 36.79 22.06 0.01
C ARG A 27 35.45 22.79 0.09
N ALA A 28 35.35 23.72 1.05
CA ALA A 28 34.23 24.63 1.27
C ALA A 28 34.11 25.72 0.16
N PRO A 29 32.89 26.24 -0.11
CA PRO A 29 32.67 27.32 -1.07
C PRO A 29 32.94 28.72 -0.47
N PRO A 30 33.32 29.72 -1.32
CA PRO A 30 33.56 31.09 -0.87
C PRO A 30 32.27 31.93 -0.76
N PRO A 31 32.32 33.11 -0.08
CA PRO A 31 31.14 33.85 0.34
C PRO A 31 30.54 34.77 -0.71
N SER A 32 29.25 35.04 -0.54
CA SER A 32 28.36 35.88 -1.34
C SER A 32 28.74 37.35 -1.40
N SER A 33 28.58 37.99 -2.58
CA SER A 33 28.50 39.45 -2.73
C SER A 33 27.26 39.89 -3.52
N ARG A 34 26.57 40.78 -2.92
CA ARG A 34 25.51 41.76 -3.23
C ARG A 34 25.06 41.99 -4.69
N LEU A 35 23.73 42.14 -4.78
CA LEU A 35 22.94 42.75 -5.88
C LEU A 35 23.37 44.19 -6.23
N PRO A 36 23.07 44.68 -7.43
CA PRO A 36 22.04 45.72 -7.54
C PRO A 36 21.04 45.62 -8.71
N ALA A 37 20.05 46.46 -8.62
CA ALA A 37 18.78 46.71 -9.22
C ALA A 37 18.62 46.81 -10.75
N VAL A 38 17.35 46.65 -11.14
CA VAL A 38 16.62 46.77 -12.41
C VAL A 38 16.90 48.07 -13.17
N PRO A 39 16.83 48.10 -14.54
CA PRO A 39 15.61 48.65 -15.14
C PRO A 39 15.04 47.90 -16.35
N SER A 40 13.75 48.13 -16.55
CA SER A 40 12.88 47.75 -17.64
C SER A 40 13.24 48.34 -19.00
N SER A 41 13.11 47.57 -20.09
CA SER A 41 12.57 48.06 -21.36
C SER A 41 12.26 46.94 -22.36
N SER A 42 11.17 47.12 -23.06
CA SER A 42 10.55 46.37 -24.14
C SER A 42 11.43 46.24 -25.41
N HIS A 43 11.32 45.14 -26.17
CA HIS A 43 10.95 45.04 -27.58
C HIS A 43 11.18 43.68 -28.23
N HIS A 44 10.15 43.24 -28.94
CA HIS A 44 10.04 42.46 -30.20
C HIS A 44 10.85 41.16 -30.49
N VAL A 45 10.06 40.09 -30.60
CA VAL A 45 9.88 39.15 -31.74
C VAL A 45 11.13 38.55 -32.40
N SER A 46 11.29 37.25 -32.29
CA SER A 46 11.33 36.30 -33.43
C SER A 46 11.34 34.86 -32.95
N ALA A 47 10.55 34.04 -33.63
CA ALA A 47 10.33 32.64 -33.42
C ALA A 47 11.50 31.78 -33.91
N LEU A 48 11.92 30.78 -33.15
CA LEU A 48 12.60 29.58 -33.63
C LEU A 48 12.33 28.38 -32.67
N PRO A 49 12.50 27.12 -33.11
CA PRO A 49 11.62 26.01 -32.75
C PRO A 49 11.93 25.35 -31.42
N ARG A 50 10.90 24.83 -30.79
CA ARG A 50 10.97 24.07 -29.53
C ARG A 50 11.71 22.74 -29.72
N PRO A 51 12.69 22.40 -28.90
CA PRO A 51 13.11 21.01 -28.73
C PRO A 51 12.09 20.24 -27.86
N ALA A 52 11.89 18.98 -28.20
CA ALA A 52 10.99 18.06 -27.54
C ALA A 52 11.29 17.98 -26.04
N ALA A 53 10.26 18.21 -25.21
CA ALA A 53 10.35 18.08 -23.76
C ALA A 53 10.58 16.62 -23.37
N ALA A 54 11.70 16.34 -22.74
CA ALA A 54 11.93 15.12 -22.01
C ALA A 54 10.97 15.06 -20.81
N PRO A 55 10.37 13.90 -20.48
CA PRO A 55 9.48 13.77 -19.34
C PRO A 55 10.24 14.00 -18.03
N SER A 56 9.71 14.89 -17.20
CA SER A 56 10.27 15.29 -15.92
C SER A 56 10.51 14.08 -15.00
N ALA A 57 11.59 14.13 -14.22
CA ALA A 57 12.02 13.12 -13.26
C ALA A 57 10.97 12.78 -12.16
N PHE A 58 9.90 13.55 -12.06
CA PHE A 58 8.81 13.36 -11.10
C PHE A 58 7.89 12.16 -11.43
N ALA A 59 7.86 11.73 -12.70
CA ALA A 59 7.00 10.61 -13.13
C ALA A 59 7.62 9.22 -12.86
N ARG A 60 8.86 9.13 -12.39
CA ARG A 60 9.55 7.83 -12.18
C ARG A 60 9.42 7.25 -10.78
N HIS A 61 8.85 7.97 -9.82
CA HIS A 61 8.69 7.48 -8.45
C HIS A 61 7.29 6.94 -8.11
N CYS A 62 6.35 6.96 -9.03
CA CYS A 62 4.99 6.47 -8.83
C CYS A 62 4.71 5.10 -9.46
N LYS A 63 5.74 4.31 -9.78
CA LYS A 63 5.59 2.88 -10.08
C LYS A 63 5.95 2.03 -8.88
N ALA A 64 5.23 2.24 -7.77
CA ALA A 64 5.03 1.16 -6.80
C ALA A 64 4.02 0.17 -7.42
N PRO A 65 4.22 -1.15 -7.27
CA PRO A 65 3.24 -2.12 -7.75
C PRO A 65 1.90 -1.79 -7.10
N VAL A 66 0.86 -1.69 -7.92
CA VAL A 66 -0.53 -1.64 -7.49
C VAL A 66 -0.71 -2.85 -6.57
N ARG A 67 -0.82 -2.61 -5.27
CA ARG A 67 -1.13 -3.67 -4.32
C ARG A 67 -2.54 -4.12 -4.62
N ASP A 68 -2.81 -5.41 -4.54
CA ASP A 68 -4.09 -6.09 -4.82
C ASP A 68 -5.33 -5.41 -4.21
N HIS A 69 -5.18 -4.56 -3.21
CA HIS A 69 -6.23 -3.77 -2.60
C HIS A 69 -6.91 -2.73 -3.52
N ASP A 70 -6.17 -2.10 -4.44
CA ASP A 70 -6.78 -1.14 -5.38
C ASP A 70 -7.57 -1.89 -6.47
N ALA A 71 -7.16 -3.13 -6.75
CA ALA A 71 -7.89 -4.02 -7.67
C ALA A 71 -9.15 -4.60 -7.04
N GLU A 72 -9.17 -4.83 -5.72
CA GLU A 72 -10.35 -5.28 -4.98
C GLU A 72 -11.39 -4.17 -4.81
N LEU A 73 -10.94 -2.93 -4.54
CA LEU A 73 -11.82 -1.77 -4.51
C LEU A 73 -12.51 -1.55 -5.86
N LEU A 74 -11.77 -1.70 -6.96
CA LEU A 74 -12.30 -1.61 -8.32
C LEU A 74 -13.26 -2.77 -8.64
N ARG A 75 -13.02 -3.98 -8.13
CA ARG A 75 -13.92 -5.13 -8.30
C ARG A 75 -15.19 -5.00 -7.45
N ALA A 76 -15.08 -4.54 -6.20
CA ALA A 76 -16.24 -4.29 -5.35
C ALA A 76 -17.15 -3.17 -5.91
N LEU A 77 -16.57 -2.15 -6.54
CA LEU A 77 -17.30 -1.09 -7.24
C LEU A 77 -17.97 -1.58 -8.54
N GLN A 78 -17.51 -2.72 -9.10
CA GLN A 78 -18.08 -3.33 -10.31
C GLN A 78 -19.20 -4.35 -10.01
N SER A 79 -19.22 -4.96 -8.83
CA SER A 79 -20.16 -6.03 -8.47
C SER A 79 -21.55 -5.53 -7.99
N ASN A 80 -21.67 -4.29 -7.55
CA ASN A 80 -22.94 -3.75 -7.04
C ASN A 80 -23.88 -3.18 -8.13
N GLY A 81 -23.65 -3.54 -9.40
CA GLY A 81 -24.47 -3.08 -10.54
C GLY A 81 -25.44 -4.11 -11.14
N ASN A 82 -25.52 -5.31 -10.60
CA ASN A 82 -26.43 -6.37 -11.11
C ASN A 82 -27.49 -6.75 -10.09
N GLY A 83 -28.39 -5.79 -9.79
CA GLY A 83 -29.67 -6.10 -9.18
C GLY A 83 -30.64 -6.60 -10.28
N THR A 84 -30.74 -7.90 -10.46
CA THR A 84 -31.79 -8.52 -11.28
C THR A 84 -33.10 -8.44 -10.53
N LEU A 85 -34.04 -7.69 -11.10
CA LEU A 85 -35.46 -7.80 -10.75
C LEU A 85 -36.01 -9.09 -11.38
N HIS A 86 -36.29 -10.09 -10.54
CA HIS A 86 -37.15 -11.20 -10.88
C HIS A 86 -38.61 -10.72 -10.84
N GLY A 87 -39.28 -10.81 -12.00
CA GLY A 87 -40.71 -10.75 -12.11
C GLY A 87 -41.22 -12.10 -12.61
N ASP A 88 -41.93 -12.78 -11.75
CA ASP A 88 -42.61 -14.04 -12.04
C ASP A 88 -43.70 -13.84 -13.10
N ALA A 89 -43.76 -14.71 -14.11
CA ALA A 89 -44.97 -15.01 -14.86
C ALA A 89 -44.93 -16.43 -15.36
N ALA A 90 -45.88 -17.21 -14.92
CA ALA A 90 -46.09 -18.63 -15.18
C ALA A 90 -46.57 -18.93 -16.63
N PRO A 91 -46.52 -20.20 -17.07
CA PRO A 91 -46.68 -20.56 -18.45
C PRO A 91 -48.15 -20.85 -18.81
N SER A 92 -48.57 -20.40 -19.99
CA SER A 92 -49.85 -20.80 -20.58
C SER A 92 -49.57 -21.79 -21.75
N GLN A 93 -50.05 -23.01 -21.58
CA GLN A 93 -50.20 -24.01 -22.62
C GLN A 93 -51.36 -23.61 -23.57
N VAL A 94 -51.16 -23.72 -24.85
CA VAL A 94 -52.28 -24.00 -25.80
C VAL A 94 -51.81 -24.99 -26.85
N LEU A 95 -52.54 -26.06 -26.93
CA LEU A 95 -52.55 -27.16 -27.89
C LEU A 95 -53.23 -26.77 -29.21
N GLY A 96 -52.86 -27.50 -30.27
CA GLY A 96 -53.68 -27.75 -31.46
C GLY A 96 -53.03 -27.22 -32.74
N SER A 97 -53.03 -27.86 -33.84
CA SER A 97 -53.48 -29.17 -34.35
C SER A 97 -52.94 -29.33 -35.77
N ARG A 98 -52.80 -30.57 -36.19
CA ARG A 98 -52.34 -31.02 -37.49
C ARG A 98 -53.17 -30.50 -38.65
N SER A 99 -52.57 -30.32 -39.85
CA SER A 99 -53.14 -30.71 -41.12
C SER A 99 -52.03 -31.03 -42.13
N ASP A 100 -52.06 -32.27 -42.61
CA ASP A 100 -51.25 -32.78 -43.69
C ASP A 100 -51.80 -32.33 -45.06
N GLY A 101 -50.89 -32.08 -46.01
CA GLY A 101 -51.24 -32.00 -47.44
C GLY A 101 -49.95 -32.03 -48.27
N PRO A 102 -49.85 -32.99 -49.24
CA PRO A 102 -48.60 -33.17 -49.98
C PRO A 102 -48.63 -32.39 -51.30
N GLY A 103 -47.52 -31.73 -51.60
CA GLY A 103 -47.29 -31.10 -52.89
C GLY A 103 -45.80 -30.93 -53.13
N GLY A 104 -45.23 -31.81 -53.98
CA GLY A 104 -43.82 -31.80 -54.29
C GLY A 104 -43.36 -30.58 -55.07
N ASP A 105 -42.17 -30.18 -54.79
CA ASP A 105 -41.22 -29.71 -55.81
C ASP A 105 -39.78 -29.81 -55.28
N GLY A 106 -38.97 -30.54 -56.01
CA GLY A 106 -37.55 -30.80 -55.70
C GLY A 106 -36.69 -29.55 -55.93
N ARG A 107 -36.67 -28.64 -54.94
CA ARG A 107 -35.61 -27.62 -54.81
C ARG A 107 -34.76 -28.01 -53.61
N SER A 108 -33.52 -28.35 -53.92
CA SER A 108 -32.40 -28.46 -52.98
C SER A 108 -32.61 -27.58 -51.73
N LYS A 109 -32.81 -28.21 -50.55
CA LYS A 109 -32.78 -27.56 -49.26
C LYS A 109 -31.36 -27.05 -49.03
N ARG A 110 -31.00 -25.88 -49.59
CA ARG A 110 -29.91 -25.08 -49.06
C ARG A 110 -30.25 -24.82 -47.61
N SER A 111 -29.49 -25.40 -46.69
CA SER A 111 -29.59 -25.16 -45.25
C SER A 111 -29.59 -23.66 -45.06
N ARG A 112 -30.74 -23.07 -44.68
CA ARG A 112 -30.84 -21.68 -44.33
C ARG A 112 -29.89 -21.46 -43.17
N PHE A 113 -28.86 -20.62 -43.34
CA PHE A 113 -27.97 -20.21 -42.29
C PHE A 113 -28.80 -19.59 -41.13
N CYS A 114 -28.71 -20.17 -39.94
CA CYS A 114 -29.43 -19.65 -38.77
C CYS A 114 -28.45 -18.85 -37.92
N ALA A 115 -28.56 -17.51 -37.95
CA ALA A 115 -27.73 -16.61 -37.16
C ALA A 115 -27.81 -16.92 -35.66
N ARG A 116 -28.96 -17.38 -35.15
CA ARG A 116 -29.13 -17.79 -33.74
C ARG A 116 -28.33 -19.04 -33.39
N ASP A 117 -28.20 -20.00 -34.30
CA ASP A 117 -27.39 -21.20 -34.07
C ASP A 117 -25.90 -20.84 -34.13
N CYS A 118 -25.51 -19.90 -34.99
CA CYS A 118 -24.18 -19.35 -35.03
C CYS A 118 -23.85 -18.61 -33.70
N ALA A 119 -24.76 -17.78 -33.19
CA ALA A 119 -24.62 -17.08 -31.92
C ALA A 119 -24.47 -18.07 -30.74
N LYS A 120 -25.22 -19.17 -30.70
CA LYS A 120 -25.07 -20.22 -29.68
C LYS A 120 -23.70 -20.89 -29.77
N ARG A 121 -23.26 -21.28 -30.98
CA ARG A 121 -21.93 -21.89 -31.17
C ARG A 121 -20.78 -20.98 -30.75
N ILE A 122 -20.89 -19.67 -31.01
CA ILE A 122 -19.89 -18.66 -30.55
C ILE A 122 -19.77 -18.66 -29.01
N MET A 123 -20.87 -18.85 -28.30
CA MET A 123 -20.85 -18.92 -26.84
C MET A 123 -20.16 -20.17 -26.31
N GLU A 124 -20.18 -21.28 -27.06
CA GLU A 124 -19.64 -22.58 -26.65
C GLU A 124 -18.16 -22.74 -27.06
N LEU A 125 -17.69 -22.02 -28.08
CA LEU A 125 -16.35 -22.16 -28.64
C LEU A 125 -15.28 -21.36 -27.88
N PRO A 126 -14.04 -21.90 -27.82
CA PRO A 126 -12.89 -21.12 -27.33
C PRO A 126 -12.59 -19.94 -28.28
N VAL A 127 -11.96 -18.88 -27.74
CA VAL A 127 -11.73 -17.59 -28.43
C VAL A 127 -11.02 -17.77 -29.77
N GLU A 128 -10.04 -18.70 -29.85
CA GLU A 128 -9.22 -18.97 -31.05
C GLU A 128 -10.03 -19.55 -32.22
N GLU A 129 -11.12 -20.21 -31.94
CA GLU A 129 -11.96 -20.82 -32.96
C GLU A 129 -13.15 -19.95 -33.41
N ARG A 130 -13.48 -18.90 -32.65
CA ARG A 130 -14.59 -17.98 -32.95
C ARG A 130 -14.37 -17.22 -34.24
N VAL A 131 -13.12 -16.86 -34.56
CA VAL A 131 -12.76 -16.20 -35.82
C VAL A 131 -13.12 -17.11 -37.02
N LYS A 132 -12.92 -18.43 -36.91
CA LYS A 132 -13.27 -19.38 -37.97
C LYS A 132 -14.77 -19.44 -38.26
N VAL A 133 -15.59 -19.16 -37.23
CA VAL A 133 -17.07 -19.10 -37.44
C VAL A 133 -17.45 -17.89 -38.29
N LEU A 134 -16.69 -16.77 -38.20
CA LEU A 134 -16.91 -15.61 -39.05
C LEU A 134 -16.55 -15.87 -40.51
N ASP A 135 -15.55 -16.72 -40.79
CA ASP A 135 -15.17 -17.10 -42.16
C ASP A 135 -16.26 -17.98 -42.84
N LEU A 136 -17.14 -18.61 -42.03
CA LEU A 136 -18.26 -19.40 -42.52
C LEU A 136 -19.53 -18.58 -42.80
N LEU A 137 -19.51 -17.28 -42.50
CA LEU A 137 -20.64 -16.40 -42.78
C LEU A 137 -20.81 -16.27 -44.30
N PRO A 138 -22.05 -16.37 -44.81
CA PRO A 138 -22.33 -16.16 -46.24
C PRO A 138 -21.89 -14.75 -46.64
N ARG A 139 -21.14 -14.64 -47.72
CA ARG A 139 -20.64 -13.35 -48.25
C ARG A 139 -21.58 -12.78 -49.32
N ASP A 140 -22.64 -13.49 -49.67
CA ASP A 140 -23.63 -13.03 -50.63
C ASP A 140 -24.56 -11.98 -49.98
N ASP A 141 -24.79 -10.85 -50.63
CA ASP A 141 -25.55 -9.69 -50.13
C ASP A 141 -26.99 -10.00 -49.70
N ASP A 142 -27.58 -11.12 -50.14
CA ASP A 142 -28.96 -11.52 -49.85
C ASP A 142 -29.11 -12.51 -48.67
N ALA A 143 -28.03 -12.86 -47.96
CA ALA A 143 -28.07 -14.03 -47.06
C ALA A 143 -28.31 -13.66 -45.59
N LEU A 144 -27.86 -12.51 -45.10
CA LEU A 144 -27.98 -12.11 -43.69
C LEU A 144 -28.56 -10.69 -43.54
N THR A 145 -29.52 -10.58 -42.64
CA THR A 145 -30.12 -9.28 -42.29
C THR A 145 -29.29 -8.54 -41.21
N VAL A 146 -29.50 -7.23 -41.03
CA VAL A 146 -28.89 -6.45 -39.93
C VAL A 146 -29.18 -7.07 -38.56
N SER A 147 -30.39 -7.63 -38.38
CA SER A 147 -30.78 -8.34 -37.16
C SER A 147 -29.91 -9.56 -36.89
N ASP A 148 -29.57 -10.34 -37.92
CA ASP A 148 -28.70 -11.51 -37.80
C ASP A 148 -27.28 -11.12 -37.40
N TYR A 149 -26.73 -10.02 -37.97
CA TYR A 149 -25.45 -9.47 -37.56
C TYR A 149 -25.48 -8.97 -36.11
N ASN A 150 -26.58 -8.33 -35.66
CA ASN A 150 -26.74 -7.88 -34.29
C ASN A 150 -26.80 -9.04 -33.28
N ASP A 151 -27.42 -10.16 -33.62
CA ASP A 151 -27.42 -11.36 -32.80
C ASP A 151 -26.00 -11.93 -32.64
N ILE A 152 -25.21 -11.97 -33.72
CA ILE A 152 -23.83 -12.44 -33.72
C ILE A 152 -22.92 -11.46 -32.93
N LEU A 153 -23.03 -10.15 -33.17
CA LEU A 153 -22.31 -9.11 -32.44
C LEU A 153 -22.58 -9.16 -30.93
N SER A 154 -23.85 -9.33 -30.55
CA SER A 154 -24.27 -9.46 -29.17
C SER A 154 -23.75 -10.74 -28.51
N ALA A 155 -23.66 -11.85 -29.26
CA ALA A 155 -23.08 -13.10 -28.79
C ALA A 155 -21.57 -12.96 -28.54
N LEU A 156 -20.82 -12.37 -29.47
CA LEU A 156 -19.39 -12.09 -29.34
C LEU A 156 -19.11 -11.17 -28.16
N ALA A 157 -19.90 -10.09 -28.01
CA ALA A 157 -19.79 -9.15 -26.90
C ALA A 157 -20.01 -9.83 -25.53
N ARG A 158 -21.03 -10.70 -25.42
CA ARG A 158 -21.30 -11.49 -24.20
C ARG A 158 -20.24 -12.55 -23.93
N ALA A 159 -19.68 -13.16 -24.98
CA ALA A 159 -18.57 -14.11 -24.86
C ALA A 159 -17.23 -13.44 -24.51
N GLY A 160 -17.17 -12.09 -24.41
CA GLY A 160 -15.96 -11.33 -24.08
C GLY A 160 -14.99 -11.16 -25.25
N ASP A 161 -15.31 -11.63 -26.44
CA ASP A 161 -14.48 -11.46 -27.64
C ASP A 161 -14.82 -10.15 -28.35
N HIS A 162 -14.37 -9.06 -27.72
CA HIS A 162 -14.66 -7.71 -28.19
C HIS A 162 -13.90 -7.38 -29.49
N ALA A 163 -12.71 -7.99 -29.70
CA ALA A 163 -11.89 -7.74 -30.89
C ALA A 163 -12.58 -8.26 -32.16
N THR A 164 -13.03 -9.51 -32.12
CA THR A 164 -13.76 -10.11 -33.21
C THR A 164 -15.08 -9.41 -33.47
N ALA A 165 -15.79 -8.96 -32.41
CA ALA A 165 -17.02 -8.19 -32.56
C ALA A 165 -16.79 -6.86 -33.31
N VAL A 166 -15.74 -6.11 -32.98
CA VAL A 166 -15.40 -4.85 -33.67
C VAL A 166 -14.95 -5.11 -35.11
N ALA A 167 -14.19 -6.19 -35.36
CA ALA A 167 -13.78 -6.57 -36.70
C ALA A 167 -15.00 -6.93 -37.58
N LEU A 168 -15.95 -7.70 -37.04
CA LEU A 168 -17.20 -8.00 -37.72
C LEU A 168 -18.03 -6.77 -38.04
N PHE A 169 -18.19 -5.86 -37.06
CA PHE A 169 -18.92 -4.60 -37.25
C PHE A 169 -18.34 -3.77 -38.41
N ARG A 170 -16.99 -3.69 -38.51
CA ARG A 170 -16.32 -2.97 -39.62
C ARG A 170 -16.45 -3.69 -40.97
N ALA A 171 -16.60 -5.02 -40.97
CA ALA A 171 -16.68 -5.84 -42.16
C ALA A 171 -18.13 -6.09 -42.63
N MET A 172 -19.14 -5.53 -41.93
CA MET A 172 -20.54 -5.71 -42.30
C MET A 172 -20.81 -5.16 -43.69
N PRO A 173 -21.34 -5.99 -44.63
CA PRO A 173 -21.73 -5.54 -45.97
C PRO A 173 -23.03 -4.74 -45.96
N VAL A 174 -23.84 -4.92 -44.91
CA VAL A 174 -25.14 -4.26 -44.72
C VAL A 174 -24.96 -3.01 -43.83
N ALA A 175 -25.69 -1.93 -44.13
CA ALA A 175 -25.62 -0.71 -43.35
C ALA A 175 -25.97 -0.94 -41.87
N PRO A 176 -25.04 -0.71 -40.93
CA PRO A 176 -25.28 -0.88 -39.49
C PRO A 176 -26.44 0.00 -38.99
N ASP A 177 -27.22 -0.55 -38.08
CA ASP A 177 -28.29 0.16 -37.37
C ASP A 177 -27.85 0.70 -35.98
N ALA A 178 -28.75 1.32 -35.27
CA ALA A 178 -28.48 1.88 -33.93
C ALA A 178 -27.98 0.81 -32.94
N GLN A 179 -28.45 -0.43 -33.05
CA GLN A 179 -28.04 -1.54 -32.16
C GLN A 179 -26.63 -2.04 -32.49
N SER A 180 -26.31 -2.15 -33.79
CA SER A 180 -24.96 -2.50 -34.26
C SER A 180 -23.91 -1.51 -33.71
N PHE A 181 -24.18 -0.20 -33.86
CA PHE A 181 -23.33 0.86 -33.31
C PHE A 181 -23.20 0.78 -31.78
N ALA A 182 -24.31 0.63 -31.05
CA ALA A 182 -24.29 0.55 -29.60
C ALA A 182 -23.45 -0.63 -29.10
N THR A 183 -23.58 -1.81 -29.75
CA THR A 183 -22.79 -2.99 -29.41
C THR A 183 -21.30 -2.79 -29.74
N ALA A 184 -20.98 -2.22 -30.90
CA ALA A 184 -19.60 -1.91 -31.29
C ALA A 184 -18.94 -0.91 -30.34
N VAL A 185 -19.63 0.17 -29.95
CA VAL A 185 -19.16 1.15 -28.96
C VAL A 185 -18.88 0.49 -27.61
N GLN A 186 -19.77 -0.39 -27.14
CA GLN A 186 -19.53 -1.13 -25.90
C GLN A 186 -18.27 -2.02 -25.98
N CYS A 187 -18.08 -2.72 -27.11
CA CYS A 187 -16.90 -3.56 -27.34
C CYS A 187 -15.62 -2.71 -27.36
N LEU A 188 -15.61 -1.59 -28.07
CA LEU A 188 -14.49 -0.64 -28.11
C LEU A 188 -14.15 -0.09 -26.72
N CYS A 189 -15.14 0.26 -25.92
CA CYS A 189 -14.95 0.70 -24.53
C CYS A 189 -14.32 -0.40 -23.66
N ARG A 190 -14.73 -1.67 -23.84
CA ARG A 190 -14.15 -2.79 -23.09
C ARG A 190 -12.74 -3.15 -23.53
N GLN A 191 -12.41 -2.99 -24.82
CA GLN A 191 -11.03 -3.08 -25.32
C GLN A 191 -10.12 -1.95 -24.81
N GLY A 192 -10.72 -0.87 -24.28
CA GLY A 192 -9.99 0.32 -23.87
C GLY A 192 -9.50 1.16 -25.05
N ALA A 193 -10.27 1.21 -26.14
CA ALA A 193 -10.05 2.07 -27.31
C ALA A 193 -11.02 3.28 -27.30
N PRO A 194 -10.84 4.28 -26.42
CA PRO A 194 -11.82 5.34 -26.21
C PRO A 194 -11.95 6.31 -27.39
N ASP A 195 -10.90 6.52 -28.18
CA ASP A 195 -10.97 7.40 -29.33
C ASP A 195 -11.80 6.80 -30.45
N GLU A 196 -11.64 5.51 -30.70
CA GLU A 196 -12.43 4.77 -31.67
C GLU A 196 -13.90 4.69 -31.24
N ALA A 197 -14.16 4.50 -29.93
CA ALA A 197 -15.49 4.53 -29.36
C ALA A 197 -16.18 5.91 -29.55
N LYS A 198 -15.42 7.03 -29.40
CA LYS A 198 -15.92 8.36 -29.68
C LYS A 198 -16.25 8.52 -31.16
N LEU A 199 -15.34 8.12 -32.05
CA LEU A 199 -15.56 8.18 -33.51
C LEU A 199 -16.81 7.37 -33.93
N ALA A 200 -17.02 6.19 -33.32
CA ALA A 200 -18.21 5.38 -33.61
C ALA A 200 -19.51 6.07 -33.15
N ILE A 201 -19.51 6.82 -32.03
CA ILE A 201 -20.65 7.64 -31.63
C ILE A 201 -20.85 8.81 -32.61
N ASP A 202 -19.78 9.50 -33.00
CA ASP A 202 -19.86 10.63 -33.93
C ASP A 202 -20.43 10.16 -35.29
N GLU A 203 -20.00 8.99 -35.77
CA GLU A 203 -20.55 8.35 -36.98
C GLU A 203 -22.02 7.95 -36.82
N MET A 204 -22.39 7.37 -35.67
CA MET A 204 -23.78 7.01 -35.34
C MET A 204 -24.70 8.25 -35.43
N VAL A 205 -24.26 9.38 -34.85
CA VAL A 205 -25.00 10.65 -34.89
C VAL A 205 -25.06 11.22 -36.32
N ALA A 206 -23.95 11.18 -37.05
CA ALA A 206 -23.87 11.65 -38.44
C ALA A 206 -24.83 10.89 -39.38
N ARG A 207 -25.08 9.59 -39.10
CA ARG A 207 -26.08 8.78 -39.83
C ARG A 207 -27.51 9.01 -39.37
N GLY A 208 -27.76 9.94 -38.43
CA GLY A 208 -29.11 10.27 -37.92
C GLY A 208 -29.61 9.35 -36.82
N PHE A 209 -28.81 8.41 -36.32
CA PHE A 209 -29.20 7.58 -35.18
C PHE A 209 -28.98 8.34 -33.87
N ARG A 210 -29.88 8.14 -32.91
CA ARG A 210 -29.77 8.73 -31.57
C ARG A 210 -29.14 7.72 -30.60
N PRO A 211 -27.89 7.99 -30.11
CA PRO A 211 -27.27 7.09 -29.14
C PRO A 211 -28.06 7.04 -27.83
N SER A 212 -28.09 5.90 -27.17
CA SER A 212 -28.73 5.76 -25.85
C SER A 212 -27.88 6.40 -24.75
N VAL A 213 -28.52 6.76 -23.62
CA VAL A 213 -27.84 7.22 -22.39
C VAL A 213 -26.76 6.23 -21.95
N ALA A 214 -27.02 4.90 -22.09
CA ALA A 214 -26.07 3.86 -21.76
C ALA A 214 -24.83 3.88 -22.66
N THR A 215 -25.01 4.13 -23.96
CA THR A 215 -23.91 4.22 -24.94
C THR A 215 -23.02 5.42 -24.63
N PHE A 216 -23.60 6.61 -24.41
CA PHE A 216 -22.85 7.80 -24.01
C PHE A 216 -22.10 7.59 -22.71
N SER A 217 -22.77 7.05 -21.67
CA SER A 217 -22.16 6.81 -20.36
C SER A 217 -20.98 5.82 -20.44
N ALA A 218 -21.06 4.82 -21.32
CA ALA A 218 -19.97 3.88 -21.54
C ALA A 218 -18.74 4.57 -22.13
N VAL A 219 -18.90 5.47 -23.10
CA VAL A 219 -17.78 6.21 -23.72
C VAL A 219 -17.20 7.22 -22.76
N VAL A 220 -18.04 8.00 -22.05
CA VAL A 220 -17.59 8.92 -20.99
C VAL A 220 -16.76 8.18 -19.95
N GLY A 221 -17.25 7.04 -19.44
CA GLY A 221 -16.53 6.23 -18.46
C GLY A 221 -15.21 5.66 -19.01
N CYS A 222 -15.18 5.24 -20.28
CA CYS A 222 -13.97 4.74 -20.94
C CYS A 222 -12.91 5.84 -21.11
N LEU A 223 -13.31 7.03 -21.57
CA LEU A 223 -12.43 8.19 -21.72
C LEU A 223 -11.87 8.65 -20.36
N CYS A 224 -12.71 8.71 -19.32
CA CYS A 224 -12.30 9.07 -17.96
C CYS A 224 -11.27 8.08 -17.38
N LYS A 225 -11.48 6.77 -17.53
CA LYS A 225 -10.52 5.74 -17.08
C LYS A 225 -9.15 5.86 -17.74
N ARG A 226 -9.08 6.45 -18.93
CA ARG A 226 -7.82 6.70 -19.67
C ARG A 226 -7.26 8.12 -19.45
N GLY A 227 -7.86 8.89 -18.55
CA GLY A 227 -7.44 10.27 -18.26
C GLY A 227 -7.76 11.28 -19.37
N ARG A 228 -8.59 10.92 -20.36
CA ARG A 228 -8.98 11.80 -21.49
C ARG A 228 -10.22 12.61 -21.15
N VAL A 229 -10.17 13.29 -20.01
CA VAL A 229 -11.33 13.95 -19.41
C VAL A 229 -11.91 15.05 -20.30
N THR A 230 -11.07 15.81 -21.04
CA THR A 230 -11.55 16.85 -21.96
C THR A 230 -12.47 16.26 -23.03
N LYS A 231 -12.08 15.15 -23.65
CA LYS A 231 -12.93 14.46 -24.63
C LYS A 231 -14.18 13.85 -23.98
N ALA A 232 -14.07 13.41 -22.72
CA ALA A 232 -15.21 12.90 -21.98
C ALA A 232 -16.24 14.02 -21.73
N MET A 233 -15.79 15.23 -21.44
CA MET A 233 -16.66 16.42 -21.29
C MET A 233 -17.33 16.77 -22.62
N GLU A 234 -16.61 16.78 -23.75
CA GLU A 234 -17.21 16.98 -25.07
C GLU A 234 -18.33 15.98 -25.37
N VAL A 235 -18.10 14.69 -25.08
CA VAL A 235 -19.11 13.63 -25.29
C VAL A 235 -20.31 13.83 -24.34
N PHE A 236 -20.05 14.26 -23.11
CA PHE A 236 -21.07 14.54 -22.12
C PHE A 236 -21.94 15.74 -22.52
N ASP A 237 -21.34 16.81 -23.07
CA ASP A 237 -22.04 17.97 -23.56
C ASP A 237 -22.84 17.65 -24.84
N ALA A 238 -22.29 16.85 -25.75
CA ALA A 238 -23.00 16.34 -26.92
C ALA A 238 -24.23 15.51 -26.53
N MET A 239 -24.12 14.67 -25.48
CA MET A 239 -25.24 13.92 -24.93
C MET A 239 -26.41 14.87 -24.52
N ARG A 240 -26.09 15.96 -23.80
CA ARG A 240 -27.09 16.96 -23.39
C ARG A 240 -27.70 17.72 -24.58
N ALA A 241 -26.85 18.11 -25.54
CA ALA A 241 -27.30 18.83 -26.75
C ALA A 241 -28.27 17.99 -27.60
N LEU A 242 -28.12 16.66 -27.60
CA LEU A 242 -29.03 15.73 -28.27
C LEU A 242 -30.30 15.41 -27.44
N GLY A 243 -30.49 16.09 -26.30
CA GLY A 243 -31.63 15.88 -25.41
C GLY A 243 -31.60 14.51 -24.70
N CYS A 244 -30.45 13.89 -24.55
CA CYS A 244 -30.26 12.71 -23.72
C CYS A 244 -29.87 13.18 -22.32
N GLU A 245 -30.79 13.05 -21.35
CA GLU A 245 -30.50 13.46 -19.97
C GLU A 245 -29.45 12.55 -19.33
N PRO A 246 -28.33 13.11 -18.82
CA PRO A 246 -27.32 12.32 -18.10
C PRO A 246 -27.91 11.73 -16.82
N THR A 247 -27.46 10.53 -16.46
CA THR A 247 -27.79 9.88 -15.19
C THR A 247 -26.73 10.18 -14.14
N ILE A 248 -27.03 9.94 -12.85
CA ILE A 248 -26.04 10.04 -11.76
C ILE A 248 -24.77 9.22 -12.05
N ARG A 249 -24.92 8.08 -12.74
CA ARG A 249 -23.80 7.24 -13.17
C ARG A 249 -22.89 7.94 -14.19
N SER A 250 -23.46 8.74 -15.12
CA SER A 250 -22.69 9.52 -16.09
C SER A 250 -21.90 10.62 -15.38
N TYR A 251 -22.52 11.30 -14.43
CA TYR A 251 -21.86 12.29 -13.58
C TYR A 251 -20.75 11.67 -12.74
N ASN A 252 -21.01 10.55 -12.06
CA ASN A 252 -20.01 9.85 -11.24
C ASN A 252 -18.79 9.42 -12.07
N SER A 253 -19.01 9.00 -13.32
CA SER A 253 -17.92 8.66 -14.23
C SER A 253 -17.05 9.88 -14.57
N LEU A 254 -17.69 11.03 -14.82
CA LEU A 254 -16.99 12.27 -15.16
C LEU A 254 -16.24 12.85 -13.94
N VAL A 255 -16.92 12.92 -12.78
CA VAL A 255 -16.33 13.34 -11.50
C VAL A 255 -15.11 12.47 -11.17
N GLY A 256 -15.25 11.14 -11.29
CA GLY A 256 -14.14 10.22 -11.05
C GLY A 256 -12.96 10.43 -12.02
N GLY A 257 -13.26 10.74 -13.28
CA GLY A 257 -12.24 11.10 -14.28
C GLY A 257 -11.51 12.39 -13.94
N LEU A 258 -12.23 13.44 -13.53
CA LEU A 258 -11.66 14.72 -13.08
C LEU A 258 -10.76 14.53 -11.86
N CYS A 259 -11.23 13.79 -10.86
CA CYS A 259 -10.43 13.45 -9.67
C CYS A 259 -9.16 12.65 -10.03
N TYR A 260 -9.27 11.71 -10.97
CA TYR A 260 -8.12 10.90 -11.42
C TYR A 260 -7.02 11.73 -12.07
N VAL A 261 -7.40 12.76 -12.85
CA VAL A 261 -6.46 13.68 -13.53
C VAL A 261 -5.98 14.81 -12.61
N GLY A 262 -6.58 14.95 -11.42
CA GLY A 262 -6.25 16.01 -10.45
C GLY A 262 -6.96 17.35 -10.70
N ARG A 263 -8.00 17.39 -11.56
CA ARG A 263 -8.85 18.58 -11.80
C ARG A 263 -9.94 18.67 -10.74
N LEU A 264 -9.50 18.84 -9.48
CA LEU A 264 -10.38 18.73 -8.30
C LEU A 264 -11.42 19.84 -8.20
N GLU A 265 -11.04 21.06 -8.58
CA GLU A 265 -11.97 22.20 -8.56
C GLU A 265 -13.16 21.96 -9.49
N GLU A 266 -12.92 21.46 -10.68
CA GLU A 266 -13.97 21.14 -11.63
C GLU A 266 -14.85 19.97 -11.18
N ALA A 267 -14.23 19.00 -10.46
CA ALA A 267 -14.99 17.91 -9.85
C ALA A 267 -15.95 18.44 -8.75
N LEU A 268 -15.46 19.40 -7.95
CA LEU A 268 -16.24 20.06 -6.90
C LEU A 268 -17.37 20.93 -7.50
N ASP A 269 -17.06 21.69 -8.56
CA ASP A 269 -18.06 22.47 -9.30
C ASP A 269 -19.16 21.57 -9.86
N LEU A 270 -18.81 20.40 -10.37
CA LEU A 270 -19.76 19.44 -10.90
C LEU A 270 -20.61 18.82 -9.80
N LEU A 271 -20.02 18.53 -8.63
CA LEU A 271 -20.75 18.08 -7.44
C LEU A 271 -21.76 19.17 -6.98
N ASN A 272 -21.34 20.43 -6.93
CA ASN A 272 -22.23 21.54 -6.54
C ASN A 272 -23.39 21.72 -7.53
N LYS A 273 -23.11 21.65 -8.84
CA LYS A 273 -24.17 21.65 -9.87
C LYS A 273 -25.14 20.49 -9.71
N LEU A 274 -24.67 19.33 -9.24
CA LEU A 274 -25.57 18.21 -8.95
C LEU A 274 -26.44 18.46 -7.73
N LYS A 275 -25.93 19.12 -6.68
CA LYS A 275 -26.74 19.50 -5.49
C LYS A 275 -27.89 20.43 -5.86
N ASP A 276 -27.64 21.35 -6.80
CA ASP A 276 -28.64 22.32 -7.27
C ASP A 276 -29.61 21.73 -8.31
N SER A 277 -29.39 20.49 -8.76
CA SER A 277 -30.19 19.82 -9.77
C SER A 277 -31.29 18.93 -9.12
N PRO A 278 -32.35 18.58 -9.86
CA PRO A 278 -33.35 17.61 -9.38
C PRO A 278 -32.74 16.23 -9.10
N MET A 279 -31.55 15.97 -9.63
CA MET A 279 -30.83 14.74 -9.49
C MET A 279 -29.82 14.86 -8.33
N THR A 280 -30.28 14.57 -7.11
CA THR A 280 -29.46 14.68 -5.90
C THR A 280 -28.26 13.73 -5.97
N PRO A 281 -27.04 14.21 -5.60
CA PRO A 281 -25.85 13.34 -5.51
C PRO A 281 -26.05 12.30 -4.40
N ASP A 282 -25.56 11.09 -4.64
CA ASP A 282 -25.54 10.01 -3.66
C ASP A 282 -24.22 9.98 -2.85
N ILE A 283 -24.17 9.19 -1.80
CA ILE A 283 -22.95 9.03 -0.98
C ILE A 283 -21.75 8.55 -1.79
N TYR A 284 -22.00 7.84 -2.90
CA TYR A 284 -20.94 7.38 -3.80
C TYR A 284 -20.29 8.55 -4.54
N THR A 285 -21.09 9.54 -5.02
CA THR A 285 -20.60 10.77 -5.65
C THR A 285 -19.67 11.53 -4.70
N PHE A 286 -20.12 11.75 -3.45
CA PHE A 286 -19.32 12.40 -2.42
C PHE A 286 -18.04 11.64 -2.13
N THR A 287 -18.11 10.31 -2.03
CA THR A 287 -16.93 9.46 -1.76
C THR A 287 -15.89 9.57 -2.85
N ILE A 288 -16.29 9.65 -4.13
CA ILE A 288 -15.34 9.81 -5.26
C ILE A 288 -14.58 11.15 -5.15
N VAL A 289 -15.30 12.24 -4.87
CA VAL A 289 -14.69 13.58 -4.74
C VAL A 289 -13.74 13.59 -3.53
N LEU A 290 -14.22 13.15 -2.39
CA LEU A 290 -13.47 13.06 -1.14
C LEU A 290 -12.17 12.24 -1.32
N ASP A 291 -12.25 11.06 -1.93
CA ASP A 291 -11.08 10.22 -2.22
C ASP A 291 -10.09 10.92 -3.17
N GLY A 292 -10.61 11.68 -4.14
CA GLY A 292 -9.80 12.52 -5.02
C GLY A 292 -8.98 13.56 -4.24
N PHE A 293 -9.61 14.30 -3.33
CA PHE A 293 -8.95 15.29 -2.46
C PHE A 293 -7.94 14.62 -1.52
N CYS A 294 -8.30 13.49 -0.92
CA CYS A 294 -7.38 12.70 -0.08
C CYS A 294 -6.14 12.21 -0.82
N LYS A 295 -6.26 11.83 -2.09
CA LYS A 295 -5.13 11.36 -2.92
C LYS A 295 -4.11 12.45 -3.22
N VAL A 296 -4.56 13.71 -3.30
CA VAL A 296 -3.70 14.87 -3.55
C VAL A 296 -3.15 15.47 -2.23
N GLY A 297 -3.64 15.02 -1.06
CA GLY A 297 -3.21 15.51 0.24
C GLY A 297 -4.00 16.74 0.73
N ARG A 298 -5.17 17.02 0.15
CA ARG A 298 -6.08 18.10 0.60
C ARG A 298 -7.14 17.52 1.54
N THR A 299 -6.70 16.93 2.65
CA THR A 299 -7.57 16.15 3.55
C THR A 299 -8.53 17.01 4.37
N GLU A 300 -8.18 18.26 4.66
CA GLU A 300 -9.09 19.18 5.35
C GLU A 300 -10.33 19.47 4.50
N GLU A 301 -10.15 19.68 3.20
CA GLU A 301 -11.26 19.87 2.27
C GLU A 301 -12.08 18.60 2.07
N ALA A 302 -11.39 17.44 2.01
CA ALA A 302 -12.08 16.16 2.00
C ALA A 302 -12.96 15.97 3.25
N THR A 303 -12.49 16.40 4.42
CA THR A 303 -13.25 16.38 5.67
C THR A 303 -14.44 17.33 5.62
N ALA A 304 -14.30 18.51 5.01
CA ALA A 304 -15.42 19.43 4.80
C ALA A 304 -16.49 18.81 3.89
N ILE A 305 -16.08 18.17 2.79
CA ILE A 305 -16.98 17.45 1.87
C ILE A 305 -17.69 16.29 2.58
N PHE A 306 -17.02 15.60 3.50
CA PHE A 306 -17.61 14.54 4.31
C PHE A 306 -18.71 15.08 5.23
N HIS A 307 -18.46 16.18 5.93
CA HIS A 307 -19.48 16.82 6.78
C HIS A 307 -20.66 17.38 5.97
N ASP A 308 -20.40 17.88 4.77
CA ASP A 308 -21.44 18.35 3.87
C ASP A 308 -22.37 17.19 3.43
N ALA A 309 -21.82 16.01 3.12
CA ALA A 309 -22.63 14.81 2.84
C ALA A 309 -23.53 14.42 4.02
N ILE A 310 -23.00 14.46 5.25
CA ILE A 310 -23.79 14.20 6.47
C ILE A 310 -24.88 15.27 6.65
N GLY A 311 -24.54 16.55 6.42
CA GLY A 311 -25.50 17.67 6.49
C GLY A 311 -26.68 17.53 5.51
N MET A 312 -26.45 16.85 4.39
CA MET A 312 -27.49 16.47 3.43
C MET A 312 -28.31 15.22 3.84
N GLY A 313 -28.03 14.64 5.01
CA GLY A 313 -28.72 13.44 5.50
C GLY A 313 -28.20 12.12 4.88
N LEU A 314 -27.08 12.15 4.15
CA LEU A 314 -26.48 10.94 3.59
C LEU A 314 -25.71 10.17 4.66
N SER A 315 -25.90 8.86 4.72
CA SER A 315 -25.16 7.98 5.63
C SER A 315 -23.82 7.58 5.02
N PRO A 316 -22.67 7.95 5.65
CA PRO A 316 -21.37 7.53 5.18
C PRO A 316 -21.20 6.01 5.20
N THR A 317 -20.49 5.47 4.23
CA THR A 317 -20.16 4.06 4.15
C THR A 317 -18.76 3.79 4.70
N ILE A 318 -18.43 2.52 4.93
CA ILE A 318 -17.07 2.11 5.33
C ILE A 318 -16.01 2.56 4.32
N PHE A 319 -16.37 2.61 3.02
CA PHE A 319 -15.48 3.11 1.97
C PHE A 319 -15.19 4.61 2.12
N THR A 320 -16.21 5.39 2.49
CA THR A 320 -16.08 6.83 2.74
C THR A 320 -15.13 7.09 3.91
N TYR A 321 -15.33 6.38 5.02
CA TYR A 321 -14.42 6.44 6.17
C TYR A 321 -13.01 6.00 5.83
N ASN A 322 -12.85 4.85 5.15
CA ASN A 322 -11.53 4.35 4.76
C ASN A 322 -10.76 5.29 3.83
N ALA A 323 -11.46 6.02 2.96
CA ALA A 323 -10.84 7.06 2.13
C ALA A 323 -10.27 8.20 2.98
N LEU A 324 -11.03 8.71 3.97
CA LEU A 324 -10.55 9.74 4.90
C LEU A 324 -9.41 9.25 5.80
N LEU A 325 -9.55 8.06 6.40
CA LEU A 325 -8.50 7.45 7.21
C LEU A 325 -7.18 7.35 6.44
N ASN A 326 -7.25 6.86 5.19
CA ASN A 326 -6.09 6.74 4.32
C ASN A 326 -5.53 8.12 3.92
N GLY A 327 -6.39 9.10 3.67
CA GLY A 327 -6.01 10.49 3.41
C GLY A 327 -5.17 11.07 4.54
N HIS A 328 -5.70 11.10 5.76
CA HIS A 328 -5.00 11.60 6.95
C HIS A 328 -3.69 10.84 7.22
N CYS A 329 -3.68 9.51 7.03
CA CYS A 329 -2.46 8.72 7.21
C CYS A 329 -1.38 9.05 6.16
N LYS A 330 -1.75 9.32 4.91
CA LYS A 330 -0.81 9.70 3.83
C LYS A 330 -0.26 11.11 4.00
N GLU A 331 -1.07 12.02 4.50
CA GLU A 331 -0.67 13.40 4.83
C GLU A 331 0.32 13.46 6.01
N GLY A 332 0.45 12.38 6.77
CA GLY A 332 1.31 12.31 7.94
C GLY A 332 0.62 12.69 9.26
N ASN A 333 -0.72 12.69 9.27
CA ASN A 333 -1.55 13.01 10.43
C ASN A 333 -2.27 11.76 11.00
N PRO A 334 -1.54 10.70 11.43
CA PRO A 334 -2.14 9.45 11.86
C PRO A 334 -2.99 9.59 13.15
N LEU A 335 -2.75 10.61 13.95
CA LEU A 335 -3.56 10.89 15.15
C LEU A 335 -4.97 11.40 14.80
N LYS A 336 -5.13 12.17 13.71
CA LYS A 336 -6.46 12.53 13.21
C LYS A 336 -7.20 11.29 12.69
N ALA A 337 -6.50 10.43 11.93
CA ALA A 337 -7.06 9.14 11.51
C ALA A 337 -7.45 8.26 12.71
N PHE A 338 -6.63 8.24 13.76
CA PHE A 338 -6.96 7.54 15.01
C PHE A 338 -8.22 8.08 15.67
N ALA A 339 -8.38 9.41 15.77
CA ALA A 339 -9.57 10.04 16.33
C ALA A 339 -10.83 9.63 15.54
N LEU A 340 -10.78 9.70 14.21
CA LEU A 340 -11.87 9.28 13.33
C LEU A 340 -12.18 7.78 13.47
N LEU A 341 -11.17 6.91 13.60
CA LEU A 341 -11.37 5.49 13.87
C LEU A 341 -12.05 5.26 15.23
N MET A 342 -11.70 6.06 16.25
CA MET A 342 -12.33 5.96 17.57
C MET A 342 -13.80 6.38 17.53
N GLU A 343 -14.15 7.37 16.73
CA GLU A 343 -15.53 7.77 16.45
C GLU A 343 -16.32 6.62 15.81
N MET A 344 -15.76 5.95 14.79
CA MET A 344 -16.35 4.76 14.18
C MET A 344 -16.52 3.59 15.16
N CYS A 345 -15.73 3.54 16.23
CA CYS A 345 -15.85 2.50 17.28
C CYS A 345 -16.88 2.84 18.35
N GLY A 346 -17.54 3.99 18.29
CA GLY A 346 -18.58 4.39 19.25
C GLY A 346 -19.78 3.43 19.26
N ASN A 347 -20.49 3.34 20.39
CA ASN A 347 -21.61 2.39 20.55
C ASN A 347 -22.79 2.69 19.60
N ASP A 348 -22.94 3.95 19.16
CA ASP A 348 -24.01 4.40 18.26
C ASP A 348 -23.54 4.56 16.80
N ALA A 349 -22.34 4.06 16.47
CA ALA A 349 -21.79 4.23 15.14
C ALA A 349 -22.57 3.43 14.10
N ALA A 350 -23.15 4.11 13.16
CA ALA A 350 -23.89 3.51 12.04
C ALA A 350 -23.02 2.63 11.13
N CYS A 351 -21.70 2.80 11.19
CA CYS A 351 -20.74 2.11 10.33
C CYS A 351 -19.51 1.66 11.15
N PRO A 352 -19.53 0.43 11.72
CA PRO A 352 -18.38 -0.08 12.49
C PRO A 352 -17.15 -0.29 11.60
N PRO A 353 -15.93 -0.08 12.15
CA PRO A 353 -14.69 -0.28 11.42
C PRO A 353 -14.49 -1.74 11.00
N ASP A 354 -13.91 -1.96 9.84
CA ASP A 354 -13.49 -3.28 9.36
C ASP A 354 -11.99 -3.53 9.60
N LYS A 355 -11.53 -4.72 9.22
CA LYS A 355 -10.10 -5.07 9.27
C LYS A 355 -9.21 -4.08 8.52
N ILE A 356 -9.71 -3.51 7.42
CA ILE A 356 -8.99 -2.55 6.58
C ILE A 356 -8.84 -1.22 7.31
N SER A 357 -9.93 -0.70 7.92
CA SER A 357 -9.93 0.53 8.73
C SER A 357 -8.87 0.47 9.83
N PHE A 358 -8.89 -0.60 10.63
CA PHE A 358 -7.90 -0.82 11.68
C PHE A 358 -6.49 -0.95 11.12
N GLY A 359 -6.30 -1.70 10.02
CA GLY A 359 -5.00 -1.92 9.39
C GLY A 359 -4.35 -0.64 8.86
N ILE A 360 -5.12 0.25 8.23
CA ILE A 360 -4.66 1.56 7.74
C ILE A 360 -4.10 2.38 8.90
N VAL A 361 -4.90 2.55 9.96
CA VAL A 361 -4.54 3.42 11.10
C VAL A 361 -3.41 2.81 11.91
N LEU A 362 -3.46 1.51 12.22
CA LEU A 362 -2.40 0.81 12.96
C LEU A 362 -1.04 0.95 12.24
N THR A 363 -1.01 0.70 10.93
CA THR A 363 0.21 0.79 10.15
C THR A 363 0.78 2.21 10.15
N ALA A 364 -0.07 3.22 10.03
CA ALA A 364 0.33 4.62 10.03
C ALA A 364 0.87 5.07 11.39
N LEU A 365 0.19 4.70 12.48
CA LEU A 365 0.63 4.98 13.86
C LEU A 365 1.98 4.32 14.17
N LEU A 366 2.18 3.07 13.74
CA LEU A 366 3.44 2.36 13.92
C LEU A 366 4.60 3.02 13.14
N ARG A 367 4.34 3.54 11.93
CA ARG A 367 5.33 4.29 11.15
C ARG A 367 5.69 5.63 11.80
N ALA A 368 4.71 6.33 12.35
CA ALA A 368 4.90 7.60 13.05
C ALA A 368 5.55 7.42 14.43
N GLY A 369 5.57 6.18 14.98
CA GLY A 369 6.08 5.91 16.32
C GLY A 369 5.08 6.20 17.45
N GLU A 370 3.81 6.46 17.11
CA GLU A 370 2.71 6.74 18.05
C GLU A 370 2.26 5.44 18.75
N THR A 371 3.14 4.91 19.62
CA THR A 371 2.98 3.58 20.21
C THR A 371 1.73 3.46 21.09
N SER A 372 1.35 4.53 21.82
CA SER A 372 0.17 4.51 22.69
C SER A 372 -1.12 4.37 21.91
N ALA A 373 -1.28 5.15 20.84
CA ALA A 373 -2.45 5.08 19.96
C ALA A 373 -2.46 3.76 19.17
N ALA A 374 -1.29 3.29 18.72
CA ALA A 374 -1.15 1.99 18.06
C ALA A 374 -1.58 0.83 18.98
N TRP A 375 -1.20 0.88 20.25
CA TRP A 375 -1.61 -0.10 21.26
C TRP A 375 -3.12 -0.10 21.48
N GLN A 376 -3.74 1.07 21.63
CA GLN A 376 -5.20 1.19 21.75
C GLN A 376 -5.93 0.66 20.51
N THR A 377 -5.41 0.98 19.32
CA THR A 377 -5.95 0.48 18.05
C THR A 377 -5.87 -1.05 17.98
N TYR A 378 -4.72 -1.62 18.35
CA TYR A 378 -4.52 -3.07 18.41
C TYR A 378 -5.52 -3.75 19.36
N LYS A 379 -5.66 -3.26 20.60
CA LYS A 379 -6.59 -3.83 21.58
C LYS A 379 -8.06 -3.77 21.11
N ARG A 380 -8.45 -2.74 20.39
CA ARG A 380 -9.81 -2.65 19.81
C ARG A 380 -9.99 -3.61 18.64
N MET A 381 -8.98 -3.71 17.77
CA MET A 381 -8.96 -4.65 16.65
C MET A 381 -9.07 -6.11 17.14
N GLU A 382 -8.35 -6.45 18.19
CA GLU A 382 -8.39 -7.76 18.85
C GLU A 382 -9.77 -8.06 19.46
N ARG A 383 -10.37 -7.10 20.19
CA ARG A 383 -11.74 -7.22 20.73
C ARG A 383 -12.80 -7.39 19.65
N ALA A 384 -12.58 -6.80 18.49
CA ALA A 384 -13.44 -6.98 17.31
C ALA A 384 -13.22 -8.32 16.59
N GLY A 385 -12.28 -9.17 17.06
CA GLY A 385 -12.01 -10.49 16.51
C GLY A 385 -11.16 -10.49 15.24
N PHE A 386 -10.49 -9.39 14.92
CA PHE A 386 -9.63 -9.30 13.73
C PHE A 386 -8.19 -9.71 14.04
N GLU A 387 -7.64 -10.56 13.21
CA GLU A 387 -6.23 -10.95 13.27
C GLU A 387 -5.32 -9.87 12.70
N VAL A 388 -4.19 -9.64 13.36
CA VAL A 388 -3.14 -8.69 12.96
C VAL A 388 -1.98 -9.45 12.33
N ASP A 389 -1.42 -8.90 11.26
CA ASP A 389 -0.23 -9.44 10.60
C ASP A 389 0.99 -9.47 11.56
N GLY A 390 1.74 -10.58 11.56
CA GLY A 390 2.91 -10.78 12.42
C GLY A 390 3.96 -9.69 12.31
N ARG A 391 4.13 -9.07 11.13
CA ARG A 391 5.05 -7.94 10.93
C ARG A 391 4.59 -6.67 11.64
N ALA A 392 3.29 -6.41 11.63
CA ALA A 392 2.71 -5.27 12.35
C ALA A 392 2.83 -5.50 13.85
N LEU A 393 2.56 -6.72 14.34
CA LEU A 393 2.76 -7.11 15.74
C LEU A 393 4.23 -6.95 16.17
N ASP A 394 5.22 -7.42 15.37
CA ASP A 394 6.65 -7.25 15.68
C ASP A 394 7.04 -5.76 15.76
N THR A 395 6.45 -4.92 14.89
CA THR A 395 6.68 -3.47 14.94
C THR A 395 6.06 -2.84 16.19
N LEU A 396 4.85 -3.26 16.57
CA LEU A 396 4.18 -2.82 17.78
C LEU A 396 4.97 -3.21 19.04
N VAL A 397 5.43 -4.46 19.12
CA VAL A 397 6.28 -4.97 20.21
C VAL A 397 7.54 -4.13 20.37
N ARG A 398 8.22 -3.81 19.26
CA ARG A 398 9.40 -2.93 19.30
C ARG A 398 9.07 -1.53 19.82
N GLY A 399 7.91 -1.00 19.46
CA GLY A 399 7.42 0.27 20.00
C GLY A 399 7.19 0.20 21.51
N LEU A 400 6.48 -0.83 21.97
CA LEU A 400 6.18 -1.05 23.37
C LEU A 400 7.45 -1.26 24.20
N PHE A 401 8.40 -2.09 23.76
CA PHE A 401 9.68 -2.25 24.46
C PHE A 401 10.50 -0.96 24.54
N ARG A 402 10.45 -0.10 23.51
CA ARG A 402 11.08 1.22 23.57
C ARG A 402 10.41 2.11 24.62
N ARG A 403 9.08 2.06 24.70
CA ARG A 403 8.31 2.81 25.69
C ARG A 403 8.63 2.34 27.12
N CYS A 404 8.96 1.08 27.35
CA CYS A 404 9.43 0.59 28.65
C CYS A 404 10.68 1.32 29.16
N ALA A 405 11.39 2.08 28.32
CA ALA A 405 12.50 2.93 28.78
C ALA A 405 12.03 4.10 29.64
N THR A 406 10.81 4.57 29.46
CA THR A 406 10.18 5.69 30.20
C THR A 406 9.03 5.23 31.10
N ASP A 407 8.37 4.15 30.73
CA ASP A 407 7.18 3.64 31.41
C ASP A 407 7.26 2.11 31.55
N VAL A 408 7.69 1.66 32.72
CA VAL A 408 7.87 0.23 33.03
C VAL A 408 6.53 -0.54 33.03
N SER A 409 5.39 0.16 33.26
CA SER A 409 4.06 -0.49 33.26
C SER A 409 3.72 -1.14 31.91
N ALA A 410 4.30 -0.64 30.81
CA ALA A 410 4.11 -1.19 29.48
C ALA A 410 4.79 -2.55 29.25
N LEU A 411 5.59 -3.05 30.21
CA LEU A 411 6.33 -4.32 30.05
C LEU A 411 5.40 -5.53 29.95
N GLY A 412 4.32 -5.56 30.76
CA GLY A 412 3.31 -6.62 30.69
C GLY A 412 2.65 -6.72 29.33
N ASP A 413 2.20 -5.59 28.81
CA ASP A 413 1.60 -5.47 27.47
C ASP A 413 2.57 -5.90 26.38
N ALA A 414 3.83 -5.46 26.46
CA ALA A 414 4.86 -5.81 25.49
C ALA A 414 5.16 -7.32 25.46
N LYS A 415 5.18 -7.97 26.63
CA LYS A 415 5.37 -9.44 26.74
C LYS A 415 4.19 -10.20 26.16
N GLU A 416 2.95 -9.76 26.43
CA GLU A 416 1.74 -10.37 25.87
C GLU A 416 1.78 -10.37 24.34
N VAL A 417 2.06 -9.21 23.73
CA VAL A 417 2.13 -9.10 22.26
C VAL A 417 3.31 -9.91 21.70
N PHE A 418 4.44 -9.92 22.39
CA PHE A 418 5.58 -10.74 21.99
C PHE A 418 5.24 -12.23 21.95
N ALA A 419 4.54 -12.75 22.97
CA ALA A 419 4.09 -14.13 22.99
C ALA A 419 3.15 -14.44 21.80
N LYS A 420 2.28 -13.50 21.43
CA LYS A 420 1.40 -13.63 20.25
C LYS A 420 2.18 -13.62 18.92
N VAL A 421 3.24 -12.81 18.80
CA VAL A 421 4.11 -12.82 17.62
C VAL A 421 4.72 -14.20 17.43
N VAL A 422 5.26 -14.78 18.49
CA VAL A 422 5.85 -16.13 18.45
C VAL A 422 4.78 -17.20 18.15
N ALA A 423 3.61 -17.12 18.80
CA ALA A 423 2.50 -18.04 18.60
C ALA A 423 1.93 -18.00 17.17
N SER A 424 1.99 -16.85 16.49
CA SER A 424 1.59 -16.70 15.08
C SER A 424 2.58 -17.32 14.09
N GLY A 425 3.67 -17.94 14.56
CA GLY A 425 4.71 -18.51 13.70
C GLY A 425 5.63 -17.45 13.06
N HIS A 426 5.49 -16.19 13.44
CA HIS A 426 6.40 -15.14 12.96
C HIS A 426 7.65 -15.10 13.84
N GLU A 427 8.83 -15.24 13.23
CA GLU A 427 10.09 -15.15 13.95
C GLU A 427 10.49 -13.68 14.14
N PRO A 428 10.54 -13.16 15.39
CA PRO A 428 10.96 -11.80 15.66
C PRO A 428 12.40 -11.56 15.23
N VAL A 429 12.70 -10.38 14.73
CA VAL A 429 14.09 -10.03 14.36
C VAL A 429 14.98 -9.91 15.59
N SER A 430 16.29 -10.18 15.46
CA SER A 430 17.23 -10.14 16.59
C SER A 430 17.21 -8.80 17.35
N TYR A 431 16.84 -7.71 16.68
CA TYR A 431 16.67 -6.41 17.31
C TYR A 431 15.50 -6.36 18.29
N THR A 432 14.41 -7.06 18.03
CA THR A 432 13.26 -7.16 18.94
C THR A 432 13.65 -7.87 20.23
N TYR A 433 14.42 -8.96 20.13
CA TYR A 433 14.98 -9.66 21.31
C TYR A 433 15.92 -8.75 22.12
N CYS A 434 16.78 -7.95 21.46
CA CYS A 434 17.63 -6.97 22.14
C CYS A 434 16.83 -5.93 22.92
N LEU A 435 15.73 -5.43 22.36
CA LEU A 435 14.84 -4.48 23.05
C LEU A 435 14.12 -5.15 24.23
N MET A 436 13.71 -6.40 24.06
CA MET A 436 13.10 -7.19 25.13
C MET A 436 14.06 -7.37 26.31
N ALA A 437 15.33 -7.75 26.04
CA ALA A 437 16.34 -7.88 27.10
C ALA A 437 16.56 -6.57 27.86
N GLN A 438 16.60 -5.43 27.16
CA GLN A 438 16.70 -4.10 27.78
C GLN A 438 15.48 -3.77 28.63
N ALA A 439 14.28 -4.05 28.14
CA ALA A 439 13.04 -3.78 28.85
C ALA A 439 12.91 -4.65 30.12
N LEU A 440 13.25 -5.94 30.03
CA LEU A 440 13.29 -6.85 31.17
C LEU A 440 14.29 -6.41 32.24
N ALA A 441 15.51 -6.01 31.83
CA ALA A 441 16.53 -5.53 32.74
C ALA A 441 16.06 -4.27 33.53
N ARG A 442 15.44 -3.30 32.83
CA ARG A 442 14.89 -2.10 33.44
C ARG A 442 13.66 -2.35 34.30
N GLY A 443 12.79 -3.28 33.85
CA GLY A 443 11.60 -3.70 34.58
C GLY A 443 11.88 -4.54 35.81
N GLY A 444 13.15 -4.87 36.05
CA GLY A 444 13.55 -5.59 37.23
C GLY A 444 13.57 -7.13 37.07
N GLU A 445 13.20 -7.65 35.92
CA GLU A 445 13.22 -9.09 35.64
C GLU A 445 14.59 -9.51 35.05
N VAL A 446 15.63 -9.36 35.87
CA VAL A 446 17.00 -9.48 35.38
C VAL A 446 17.36 -10.93 35.00
N ASP A 447 16.82 -11.92 35.74
CA ASP A 447 17.04 -13.34 35.43
C ASP A 447 16.45 -13.73 34.07
N ALA A 448 15.25 -13.23 33.76
CA ALA A 448 14.64 -13.43 32.45
C ALA A 448 15.45 -12.74 31.34
N ALA A 449 16.05 -11.57 31.62
CA ALA A 449 16.91 -10.87 30.68
C ALA A 449 18.20 -11.63 30.41
N VAL A 450 18.82 -12.24 31.43
CA VAL A 450 20.02 -13.08 31.28
C VAL A 450 19.71 -14.34 30.47
N ALA A 451 18.65 -15.06 30.82
CA ALA A 451 18.24 -16.26 30.09
C ALA A 451 17.95 -15.95 28.61
N LEU A 452 17.36 -14.80 28.33
CA LEU A 452 17.10 -14.34 26.96
C LEU A 452 18.41 -14.06 26.19
N LEU A 453 19.41 -13.42 26.82
CA LEU A 453 20.70 -13.18 26.20
C LEU A 453 21.44 -14.49 25.90
N GLU A 454 21.38 -15.46 26.82
CA GLU A 454 21.96 -16.79 26.63
C GLU A 454 21.31 -17.53 25.45
N ASP A 455 19.97 -17.47 25.34
CA ASP A 455 19.25 -18.07 24.22
C ASP A 455 19.57 -17.39 22.89
N MET A 456 19.68 -16.05 22.88
CA MET A 456 20.11 -15.29 21.70
C MET A 456 21.52 -15.69 21.24
N VAL A 457 22.44 -15.88 22.18
CA VAL A 457 23.81 -16.34 21.89
C VAL A 457 23.79 -17.76 21.33
N ARG A 458 23.03 -18.66 21.93
CA ARG A 458 22.88 -20.06 21.50
C ARG A 458 22.29 -20.16 20.08
N LYS A 459 21.29 -19.33 19.77
CA LYS A 459 20.66 -19.27 18.45
C LYS A 459 21.45 -18.48 17.40
N GLY A 460 22.57 -17.90 17.81
CA GLY A 460 23.42 -17.16 16.88
C GLY A 460 22.94 -15.76 16.51
N TYR A 461 22.00 -15.18 17.24
CA TYR A 461 21.50 -13.83 16.98
C TYR A 461 22.55 -12.74 17.25
N ALA A 462 22.50 -11.66 16.46
CA ALA A 462 23.40 -10.53 16.64
C ALA A 462 23.03 -9.73 17.90
N LEU A 463 23.94 -9.66 18.87
CA LEU A 463 23.78 -8.85 20.08
C LEU A 463 24.17 -7.40 19.83
N ARG A 464 23.36 -6.46 20.35
CA ARG A 464 23.71 -5.03 20.34
C ARG A 464 24.37 -4.62 21.66
N LYS A 465 25.39 -3.76 21.58
CA LYS A 465 26.16 -3.26 22.75
C LYS A 465 25.26 -2.77 23.89
N ARG A 466 24.16 -2.10 23.56
CA ARG A 466 23.23 -1.55 24.54
C ARG A 466 22.46 -2.61 25.33
N ALA A 467 22.08 -3.73 24.67
CA ALA A 467 21.27 -4.77 25.29
C ALA A 467 21.99 -5.43 26.48
N TYR A 468 23.20 -5.96 26.26
CA TYR A 468 23.96 -6.58 27.35
C TYR A 468 24.50 -5.56 28.36
N THR A 469 24.83 -4.33 27.95
CA THR A 469 25.27 -3.28 28.88
C THR A 469 24.16 -2.94 29.88
N ASP A 470 22.91 -2.84 29.43
CA ASP A 470 21.79 -2.56 30.33
C ASP A 470 21.53 -3.75 31.27
N VAL A 471 21.70 -5.01 30.82
CA VAL A 471 21.59 -6.18 31.67
C VAL A 471 22.75 -6.25 32.70
N VAL A 472 23.98 -6.05 32.28
CA VAL A 472 25.15 -6.00 33.17
C VAL A 472 24.96 -4.91 34.25
N ARG A 473 24.51 -3.72 33.87
CA ARG A 473 24.22 -2.63 34.82
C ARG A 473 23.13 -3.03 35.81
N ALA A 474 22.02 -3.60 35.32
CA ALA A 474 20.92 -4.01 36.20
C ALA A 474 21.32 -5.12 37.18
N LEU A 475 22.26 -6.02 36.83
CA LEU A 475 22.86 -6.99 37.73
C LEU A 475 23.75 -6.31 38.78
N CYS A 476 24.61 -5.37 38.34
CA CYS A 476 25.47 -4.59 39.24
C CYS A 476 24.65 -3.75 40.25
N ASP A 477 23.58 -3.11 39.79
CA ASP A 477 22.69 -2.30 40.66
C ASP A 477 22.03 -3.14 41.75
N ARG A 478 21.95 -4.46 41.57
CA ARG A 478 21.43 -5.44 42.54
C ARG A 478 22.51 -6.18 43.34
N GLY A 479 23.75 -5.79 43.22
CA GLY A 479 24.86 -6.42 43.91
C GLY A 479 25.27 -7.78 43.36
N ARG A 480 24.80 -8.18 42.16
CA ARG A 480 25.05 -9.50 41.53
C ARG A 480 26.25 -9.43 40.57
N ALA A 481 27.40 -9.02 41.11
CA ALA A 481 28.61 -8.81 40.30
C ALA A 481 29.11 -10.07 39.60
N LEU A 482 28.96 -11.26 40.19
CA LEU A 482 29.38 -12.53 39.57
C LEU A 482 28.56 -12.88 38.34
N ASP A 483 27.25 -12.70 38.42
CA ASP A 483 26.37 -12.98 37.29
C ASP A 483 26.61 -11.96 36.16
N ALA A 484 26.87 -10.71 36.51
CA ALA A 484 27.28 -9.67 35.57
C ALA A 484 28.61 -10.03 34.87
N LEU A 485 29.57 -10.59 35.61
CA LEU A 485 30.83 -11.11 35.06
C LEU A 485 30.57 -12.28 34.10
N GLN A 486 29.67 -13.21 34.44
CA GLN A 486 29.33 -14.34 33.58
C GLN A 486 28.73 -13.87 32.26
N VAL A 487 27.77 -12.92 32.29
CA VAL A 487 27.18 -12.32 31.09
C VAL A 487 28.26 -11.66 30.23
N LEU A 488 29.19 -10.91 30.83
CA LEU A 488 30.28 -10.26 30.11
C LEU A 488 31.20 -11.27 29.44
N VAL A 489 31.57 -12.33 30.17
CA VAL A 489 32.42 -13.45 29.67
C VAL A 489 31.72 -14.19 28.53
N LEU A 490 30.43 -14.49 28.66
CA LEU A 490 29.61 -15.13 27.63
C LEU A 490 29.66 -14.33 26.31
N VAL A 491 29.44 -13.02 26.39
CA VAL A 491 29.48 -12.13 25.22
C VAL A 491 30.87 -12.05 24.59
N MET A 492 31.94 -12.09 25.42
CA MET A 492 33.31 -12.00 24.94
C MET A 492 33.82 -13.30 24.28
N ILE A 493 33.43 -14.47 24.83
CA ILE A 493 33.98 -15.78 24.37
C ILE A 493 33.28 -16.21 23.08
N VAL A 494 31.94 -16.06 23.01
CA VAL A 494 31.16 -16.69 21.92
C VAL A 494 31.31 -15.98 20.59
N ARG A 495 31.67 -14.70 20.57
CA ARG A 495 31.65 -13.89 19.34
C ARG A 495 32.92 -13.06 19.08
N ASP A 496 33.96 -13.22 19.86
CA ASP A 496 35.15 -12.32 19.82
C ASP A 496 34.74 -10.81 19.82
N PHE A 497 33.68 -10.53 20.56
CA PHE A 497 33.04 -9.22 20.57
C PHE A 497 33.64 -8.36 21.69
N VAL A 498 34.00 -7.10 21.36
CA VAL A 498 34.56 -6.16 22.34
C VAL A 498 33.42 -5.43 23.07
N PRO A 499 33.18 -5.71 24.37
CA PRO A 499 32.17 -5.01 25.15
C PRO A 499 32.43 -3.52 25.19
N GLY A 500 31.34 -2.74 25.35
CA GLY A 500 31.44 -1.30 25.49
C GLY A 500 32.06 -0.89 26.83
N ARG A 501 32.75 0.26 26.87
CA ARG A 501 33.35 0.86 28.07
C ARG A 501 32.39 0.86 29.27
N ASN A 502 31.14 1.25 29.07
CA ASN A 502 30.13 1.36 30.13
C ASN A 502 29.82 0.03 30.84
N ALA A 503 29.90 -1.11 30.16
CA ALA A 503 29.68 -2.42 30.76
C ALA A 503 30.85 -2.77 31.69
N PHE A 504 32.08 -2.51 31.25
CA PHE A 504 33.27 -2.73 32.08
C PHE A 504 33.28 -1.81 33.31
N GLU A 505 32.98 -0.51 33.14
CA GLU A 505 32.94 0.46 34.24
C GLU A 505 31.88 0.14 35.29
N ALA A 506 30.69 -0.29 34.86
CA ALA A 506 29.64 -0.73 35.78
C ALA A 506 30.08 -1.94 36.63
N LEU A 507 30.66 -2.95 35.97
CA LEU A 507 31.13 -4.16 36.66
C LEU A 507 32.32 -3.88 37.59
N LEU A 508 33.29 -3.08 37.15
CA LEU A 508 34.44 -2.69 37.96
C LEU A 508 34.01 -1.92 39.22
N GLY A 509 33.07 -0.98 39.06
CA GLY A 509 32.53 -0.23 40.20
C GLY A 509 31.88 -1.12 41.23
N GLU A 510 31.10 -2.13 40.79
CA GLU A 510 30.41 -3.06 41.67
C GLU A 510 31.36 -4.05 42.34
N LEU A 511 32.31 -4.65 41.60
CA LEU A 511 33.33 -5.53 42.16
C LEU A 511 34.19 -4.81 43.20
N SER A 512 34.57 -3.57 42.94
CA SER A 512 35.33 -2.72 43.89
C SER A 512 34.51 -2.43 45.16
N ARG A 513 33.21 -2.15 45.01
CA ARG A 513 32.29 -1.91 46.14
C ARG A 513 32.14 -3.14 47.02
N GLN A 514 32.18 -4.35 46.42
CA GLN A 514 32.15 -5.63 47.14
C GLN A 514 33.51 -6.07 47.69
N GLY A 515 34.59 -5.29 47.53
CA GLY A 515 35.94 -5.66 47.96
C GLY A 515 36.58 -6.79 47.18
N ARG A 516 36.05 -7.14 45.98
CA ARG A 516 36.55 -8.22 45.14
C ARG A 516 37.63 -7.74 44.19
N TRP A 517 38.75 -7.29 44.75
CA TRP A 517 39.83 -6.64 44.01
C TRP A 517 40.50 -7.53 42.97
N ALA A 518 40.65 -8.85 43.26
CA ALA A 518 41.26 -9.80 42.31
C ALA A 518 40.43 -9.92 41.04
N ASP A 519 39.09 -10.00 41.14
CA ASP A 519 38.20 -10.08 40.01
C ASP A 519 38.14 -8.74 39.25
N ALA A 520 38.16 -7.63 39.99
CA ALA A 520 38.17 -6.29 39.40
C ALA A 520 39.45 -6.08 38.56
N MET A 521 40.62 -6.50 39.08
CA MET A 521 41.88 -6.44 38.33
C MET A 521 41.87 -7.33 37.08
N ALA A 522 41.30 -8.54 37.16
CA ALA A 522 41.17 -9.42 36.01
C ALA A 522 40.27 -8.82 34.93
N VAL A 523 39.14 -8.18 35.31
CA VAL A 523 38.23 -7.48 34.40
C VAL A 523 38.90 -6.27 33.77
N TYR A 524 39.66 -5.49 34.56
CA TYR A 524 40.43 -4.35 34.05
C TYR A 524 41.47 -4.79 33.04
N ALA A 525 42.27 -5.81 33.34
CA ALA A 525 43.27 -6.39 32.43
C ALA A 525 42.64 -6.90 31.14
N ALA A 526 41.45 -7.55 31.21
CA ALA A 526 40.70 -8.01 30.05
C ALA A 526 40.22 -6.84 29.18
N ALA A 527 39.79 -5.72 29.77
CA ALA A 527 39.39 -4.53 29.05
C ALA A 527 40.57 -3.90 28.30
N VAL A 528 41.72 -3.73 29.00
CA VAL A 528 42.97 -3.16 28.41
C VAL A 528 43.47 -4.04 27.27
N LYS A 529 43.50 -5.37 27.45
CA LYS A 529 43.94 -6.33 26.42
C LYS A 529 43.09 -6.21 25.14
N ARG A 530 41.85 -5.81 25.27
CA ARG A 530 40.92 -5.60 24.14
C ARG A 530 40.85 -4.16 23.63
N GLY A 531 41.74 -3.30 24.09
CA GLY A 531 41.79 -1.89 23.65
C GLY A 531 40.68 -1.01 24.18
N VAL A 532 39.98 -1.44 25.25
CA VAL A 532 38.94 -0.61 25.87
C VAL A 532 39.55 0.23 26.97
N VAL A 533 39.54 1.55 26.78
CA VAL A 533 40.01 2.52 27.79
C VAL A 533 38.97 2.65 28.89
N VAL A 534 39.24 2.12 30.06
CA VAL A 534 38.37 2.18 31.25
C VAL A 534 39.02 3.10 32.30
N SER A 535 38.21 3.85 33.02
CA SER A 535 38.72 4.77 34.06
C SER A 535 39.17 3.99 35.30
N TRP A 536 40.43 4.13 35.70
CA TRP A 536 40.98 3.55 36.91
C TRP A 536 40.37 4.09 38.22
N LYS A 537 39.61 5.19 38.13
CA LYS A 537 38.92 5.81 39.29
C LYS A 537 37.89 4.89 39.96
N HIS A 538 37.46 3.86 39.26
CA HIS A 538 36.56 2.82 39.78
C HIS A 538 37.27 1.71 40.57
N LEU A 539 38.58 1.62 40.45
CA LEU A 539 39.43 0.76 41.28
C LEU A 539 39.82 1.66 42.48
N GLY A 540 39.18 1.57 43.64
CA GLY A 540 39.43 2.42 44.82
C GLY A 540 40.94 2.54 45.15
N ARG A 541 41.29 3.56 45.95
CA ARG A 541 42.72 3.81 46.33
C ARG A 541 43.40 2.63 47.02
N GLU A 542 42.66 1.66 47.54
CA GLU A 542 43.14 0.46 48.21
C GLU A 542 43.60 -0.66 47.27
N ALA A 543 43.30 -0.56 45.96
CA ALA A 543 43.69 -1.57 44.97
C ALA A 543 45.04 -1.35 44.32
N LEU A 544 45.77 -0.27 44.70
CA LEU A 544 47.12 -0.02 44.23
C LEU A 544 48.08 -0.80 45.12
N PRO A 545 48.97 -1.66 44.55
CA PRO A 545 50.06 -2.21 45.35
C PRO A 545 50.92 -1.06 45.86
N PRO A 546 51.42 -1.14 47.12
CA PRO A 546 52.24 -0.07 47.65
C PRO A 546 53.50 0.04 46.78
N GLU A 547 53.63 1.18 46.17
CA GLU A 547 54.84 1.76 45.56
C GLU A 547 55.67 0.82 44.63
N GLU A 548 55.31 0.83 43.34
CA GLU A 548 56.30 1.02 42.27
C GLU A 548 55.63 1.67 41.06
N PRO A 549 56.15 2.80 40.55
CA PRO A 549 55.66 3.38 39.31
C PRO A 549 56.23 2.55 38.15
N VAL A 550 55.54 1.52 37.71
CA VAL A 550 55.84 0.91 36.43
C VAL A 550 55.57 1.98 35.37
N ARG A 551 56.64 2.59 34.90
CA ARG A 551 56.68 3.42 33.69
C ARG A 551 56.34 2.48 32.51
N LEU A 552 55.06 2.23 32.30
CA LEU A 552 54.55 1.77 31.02
C LEU A 552 54.65 2.94 30.04
N GLY A 553 55.73 2.90 29.24
CA GLY A 553 55.87 3.83 28.11
C GLY A 553 54.69 3.66 27.17
N VAL A 554 53.72 4.57 27.34
CA VAL A 554 52.66 4.75 26.32
C VAL A 554 53.30 5.56 25.20
N LEU A 555 53.73 4.86 24.13
CA LEU A 555 53.89 5.47 22.83
C LEU A 555 52.51 5.96 22.37
N VAL A 556 52.31 7.26 22.50
CA VAL A 556 51.24 7.99 21.84
C VAL A 556 51.69 8.19 20.41
N PRO A 557 51.05 7.62 19.38
CA PRO A 557 51.25 8.09 18.02
C PRO A 557 50.60 9.48 17.88
N GLN A 558 51.41 10.40 17.35
CA GLN A 558 50.95 11.75 16.94
C GLN A 558 49.89 11.70 15.85
#